data_07d3cfc0210f3f2e8eb71984ebff2029
#
_entry.id   07d3cfc0210f3f2e8eb71984ebff2029
#
_cell.length_a   1.000
_cell.length_b   1.000
_cell.length_c   1.000
_cell.angle_alpha   90.00
_cell.angle_beta   90.00
_cell.angle_gamma   90.00
#
_symmetry.space_group_name_H-M   'P 1'
#
loop_
_entity.id
_entity.type
_entity.pdbx_description
1 polymer ?
#
loop_
_entity_poly.entity_id
_entity_poly.type
_entity_poly.pdbx_seq_one_letter_code
_entity_poly.pdbx_strand_id
1 'polypeptide(L)'
;MRIEKASGRMTLVASPIGNLEDFSFRGVRILREADFILAEDTRRSLILINHYQIGRKAIISFSEQKIERKLDAVLERLRNGENGVLLTDSGMPAVADPGSKLMRACHEHRIPV
;
A
#
# COMPACT_ATOMS: atom_id res chain seq x y z
N MET A 1 -14.20 -23.10 -19.99
CA MET A 1 -14.23 -21.65 -20.01
C MET A 1 -13.16 -21.11 -19.08
N ARG A 2 -12.35 -20.24 -19.60
CA ARG A 2 -11.28 -19.65 -18.79
C ARG A 2 -11.80 -18.34 -18.15
N ILE A 3 -11.76 -18.28 -16.84
CA ILE A 3 -12.10 -17.08 -16.12
C ILE A 3 -10.80 -16.36 -15.76
N GLU A 4 -10.60 -15.19 -16.32
CA GLU A 4 -9.46 -14.38 -15.97
C GLU A 4 -9.67 -13.75 -14.59
N LYS A 5 -8.66 -13.88 -13.74
CA LYS A 5 -8.70 -13.27 -12.42
C LYS A 5 -8.55 -11.76 -12.55
N ALA A 6 -9.48 -11.02 -11.99
CA ALA A 6 -9.39 -9.56 -11.98
C ALA A 6 -8.18 -9.12 -11.16
N SER A 7 -7.54 -8.05 -11.59
CA SER A 7 -6.48 -7.42 -10.81
C SER A 7 -7.01 -6.89 -9.50
N GLY A 8 -6.17 -6.89 -8.47
CA GLY A 8 -6.45 -6.19 -7.24
C GLY A 8 -6.31 -4.67 -7.42
N ARG A 9 -6.56 -3.95 -6.35
CA ARG A 9 -6.46 -2.49 -6.34
C ARG A 9 -5.31 -2.06 -5.44
N MET A 10 -4.58 -1.04 -5.86
CA MET A 10 -3.62 -0.33 -5.03
C MET A 10 -4.29 0.92 -4.48
N THR A 11 -4.27 1.10 -3.16
CA THR A 11 -4.88 2.26 -2.52
C THR A 11 -3.82 3.02 -1.74
N LEU A 12 -3.81 4.34 -1.87
CA LEU A 12 -2.93 5.20 -1.09
C LEU A 12 -3.68 5.68 0.15
N VAL A 13 -3.03 5.54 1.31
CA VAL A 13 -3.59 5.96 2.59
C VAL A 13 -2.54 6.78 3.32
N ALA A 14 -2.92 7.99 3.73
CA ALA A 14 -2.05 8.84 4.53
C ALA A 14 -2.06 8.38 5.98
N SER A 15 -0.87 8.13 6.54
CA SER A 15 -0.73 7.86 7.97
C SER A 15 -1.03 9.12 8.78
N PRO A 16 -1.55 8.98 10.01
CA PRO A 16 -1.73 10.14 10.86
C PRO A 16 -0.39 10.73 11.25
N ILE A 17 -0.29 12.07 11.18
CA ILE A 17 0.90 12.79 11.57
C ILE A 17 0.73 13.18 13.04
N GLY A 18 1.60 12.65 13.90
CA GLY A 18 1.62 13.01 15.31
C GLY A 18 0.68 12.19 16.20
N ASN A 19 -0.61 12.19 15.93
CA ASN A 19 -1.60 11.51 16.78
C ASN A 19 -2.24 10.34 16.05
N LEU A 20 -2.11 9.13 16.60
CA LEU A 20 -2.70 7.91 16.03
C LEU A 20 -4.23 7.98 15.93
N GLU A 21 -4.88 8.76 16.80
CA GLU A 21 -6.33 8.92 16.79
C GLU A 21 -6.84 9.71 15.58
N ASP A 22 -5.98 10.41 14.87
CA ASP A 22 -6.37 11.20 13.69
C ASP A 22 -6.53 10.34 12.43
N PHE A 23 -6.46 9.04 12.55
CA PHE A 23 -6.66 8.14 11.41
C PHE A 23 -8.16 7.94 11.17
N SER A 24 -8.56 7.98 9.89
CA SER A 24 -9.98 7.87 9.53
C SER A 24 -10.51 6.43 9.67
N PHE A 25 -11.82 6.31 9.91
CA PHE A 25 -12.49 4.99 9.89
C PHE A 25 -12.32 4.30 8.54
N ARG A 26 -12.36 5.05 7.47
CA ARG A 26 -12.15 4.51 6.12
C ARG A 26 -10.75 3.95 5.96
N GLY A 27 -9.74 4.64 6.48
CA GLY A 27 -8.37 4.17 6.46
C GLY A 27 -8.21 2.84 7.20
N VAL A 28 -8.81 2.72 8.37
CA VAL A 28 -8.80 1.48 9.14
C VAL A 28 -9.44 0.34 8.35
N ARG A 29 -10.59 0.59 7.74
CA ARG A 29 -11.29 -0.42 6.94
C ARG A 29 -10.45 -0.87 5.76
N ILE A 30 -9.85 0.06 5.05
CA ILE A 30 -9.00 -0.24 3.89
C ILE A 30 -7.82 -1.11 4.31
N LEU A 31 -7.18 -0.80 5.44
CA LEU A 31 -6.08 -1.60 5.95
C LEU A 31 -6.53 -3.00 6.34
N ARG A 32 -7.71 -3.15 6.93
CA ARG A 32 -8.25 -4.46 7.28
C ARG A 32 -8.53 -5.33 6.08
N GLU A 33 -8.97 -4.73 5.00
CA GLU A 33 -9.31 -5.45 3.76
C GLU A 33 -8.10 -5.71 2.89
N ALA A 34 -6.96 -5.08 3.15
CA ALA A 34 -5.76 -5.23 2.35
C ALA A 34 -5.12 -6.60 2.55
N ASP A 35 -4.55 -7.12 1.47
CA ASP A 35 -3.76 -8.36 1.52
C ASP A 35 -2.31 -8.08 1.87
N PHE A 36 -1.80 -6.91 1.49
CA PHE A 36 -0.45 -6.49 1.84
C PHE A 36 -0.38 -4.97 1.98
N ILE A 37 0.63 -4.52 2.73
CA ILE A 37 0.83 -3.10 3.00
C ILE A 37 2.26 -2.73 2.62
N LEU A 38 2.40 -1.69 1.84
CA LEU A 38 3.69 -1.09 1.53
C LEU A 38 3.88 0.13 2.42
N ALA A 39 5.04 0.27 3.01
CA ALA A 39 5.33 1.37 3.92
C ALA A 39 6.78 1.80 3.81
N GLU A 40 7.03 3.11 3.87
CA GLU A 40 8.40 3.63 3.92
C GLU A 40 9.03 3.33 5.28
N ASP A 41 8.26 3.47 6.34
CA ASP A 41 8.69 3.18 7.71
C ASP A 41 7.83 2.05 8.29
N THR A 42 8.39 0.86 8.31
CA THR A 42 7.67 -0.33 8.78
C THR A 42 7.41 -0.30 10.29
N ARG A 43 8.24 0.40 11.08
CA ARG A 43 8.04 0.53 12.51
C ARG A 43 6.79 1.35 12.82
N ARG A 44 6.62 2.49 12.16
CA ARG A 44 5.46 3.34 12.35
C ARG A 44 4.19 2.64 11.88
N SER A 45 4.29 1.89 10.79
CA SER A 45 3.18 1.12 10.27
C SER A 45 2.74 0.03 11.24
N LEU A 46 3.68 -0.67 11.87
CA LEU A 46 3.36 -1.67 12.89
C LEU A 46 2.65 -1.06 14.09
N ILE A 47 3.09 0.11 14.54
CA ILE A 47 2.44 0.81 15.66
C ILE A 47 0.99 1.13 15.30
N LEU A 48 0.76 1.65 14.10
CA LEU A 48 -0.58 1.97 13.62
C LEU A 48 -1.47 0.73 13.53
N ILE A 49 -0.95 -0.34 12.95
CA ILE A 49 -1.68 -1.59 12.77
C ILE A 49 -2.05 -2.20 14.13
N ASN A 50 -1.12 -2.18 15.07
CA ASN A 50 -1.38 -2.69 16.42
C ASN A 50 -2.37 -1.82 17.18
N HIS A 51 -2.26 -0.50 17.05
CA HIS A 51 -3.17 0.43 17.74
C HIS A 51 -4.63 0.19 17.35
N TYR A 52 -4.88 -0.03 16.07
CA TYR A 52 -6.23 -0.25 15.55
C TYR A 52 -6.62 -1.73 15.45
N GLN A 53 -5.80 -2.63 15.97
CA GLN A 53 -6.08 -4.07 15.99
C GLN A 53 -6.46 -4.60 14.61
N ILE A 54 -5.70 -4.19 13.61
CA ILE A 54 -5.99 -4.56 12.20
C ILE A 54 -5.68 -6.03 11.94
N GLY A 55 -4.81 -6.64 12.74
CA GLY A 55 -4.42 -8.02 12.56
C GLY A 55 -3.11 -8.16 11.80
N ARG A 56 -2.75 -9.40 11.51
CA ARG A 56 -1.53 -9.68 10.78
C ARG A 56 -1.69 -9.37 9.30
N LYS A 57 -0.74 -8.58 8.77
CA LYS A 57 -0.65 -8.27 7.36
C LYS A 57 0.79 -8.42 6.91
N ALA A 58 0.99 -8.76 5.64
CA ALA A 58 2.30 -8.69 5.04
C ALA A 58 2.68 -7.21 4.89
N ILE A 59 3.70 -6.76 5.62
CA ILE A 59 4.19 -5.40 5.55
C ILE A 59 5.51 -5.42 4.80
N ILE A 60 5.55 -4.71 3.68
CA ILE A 60 6.70 -4.68 2.79
C ILE A 60 7.33 -3.29 2.88
N SER A 61 8.62 -3.23 3.20
CA SER A 61 9.36 -1.98 3.18
C SER A 61 9.49 -1.49 1.75
N PHE A 62 9.02 -0.28 1.48
CA PHE A 62 8.97 0.28 0.15
C PHE A 62 9.55 1.69 0.15
N SER A 63 10.87 1.77 0.00
CA SER A 63 11.61 3.02 -0.02
C SER A 63 12.20 3.26 -1.40
N GLU A 64 12.66 4.48 -1.65
CA GLU A 64 13.29 4.85 -2.90
C GLU A 64 14.47 3.93 -3.26
N GLN A 65 15.22 3.50 -2.26
CA GLN A 65 16.37 2.62 -2.48
C GLN A 65 15.99 1.19 -2.86
N LYS A 66 14.78 0.77 -2.54
CA LYS A 66 14.33 -0.61 -2.69
C LYS A 66 13.26 -0.79 -3.78
N ILE A 67 12.77 0.30 -4.34
CA ILE A 67 11.61 0.24 -5.23
C ILE A 67 11.85 -0.64 -6.46
N GLU A 68 13.01 -0.55 -7.08
CA GLU A 68 13.29 -1.31 -8.30
C GLU A 68 13.30 -2.81 -8.05
N ARG A 69 13.76 -3.23 -6.87
CA ARG A 69 13.77 -4.65 -6.50
C ARG A 69 12.38 -5.18 -6.22
N LYS A 70 11.51 -4.33 -5.69
CA LYS A 70 10.21 -4.77 -5.15
C LYS A 70 9.05 -4.47 -6.06
N LEU A 71 9.23 -3.58 -7.01
CA LEU A 71 8.14 -3.14 -7.87
C LEU A 71 7.51 -4.30 -8.64
N ASP A 72 8.32 -5.15 -9.25
CA ASP A 72 7.82 -6.29 -10.01
C ASP A 72 7.05 -7.27 -9.14
N ALA A 73 7.54 -7.53 -7.93
CA ALA A 73 6.85 -8.42 -6.98
C ALA A 73 5.51 -7.83 -6.53
N VAL A 74 5.46 -6.52 -6.32
CA VAL A 74 4.22 -5.83 -5.96
C VAL A 74 3.21 -5.91 -7.11
N LEU A 75 3.64 -5.64 -8.32
CA LEU A 75 2.77 -5.72 -9.50
C LEU A 75 2.23 -7.13 -9.69
N GLU A 76 3.05 -8.15 -9.45
CA GLU A 76 2.63 -9.55 -9.53
C GLU A 76 1.52 -9.86 -8.53
N ARG A 77 1.65 -9.41 -7.30
CA ARG A 77 0.59 -9.58 -6.28
C ARG A 77 -0.72 -8.93 -6.73
N LEU A 78 -0.63 -7.72 -7.28
CA LEU A 78 -1.81 -7.00 -7.75
C LEU A 78 -2.46 -7.70 -8.93
N ARG A 79 -1.66 -8.21 -9.87
CA ARG A 79 -2.18 -8.98 -11.00
C ARG A 79 -2.87 -10.27 -10.55
N ASN A 80 -2.41 -10.86 -9.47
CA ASN A 80 -3.01 -12.06 -8.90
C ASN A 80 -4.28 -11.79 -8.10
N GLY A 81 -4.76 -10.55 -8.09
CA GLY A 81 -6.01 -10.18 -7.45
C GLY A 81 -5.88 -9.75 -6.00
N GLU A 82 -4.66 -9.63 -5.47
CA GLU A 82 -4.46 -9.10 -4.13
C GLU A 82 -4.64 -7.60 -4.10
N ASN A 83 -5.18 -7.09 -3.00
CA ASN A 83 -5.32 -5.65 -2.77
C ASN A 83 -4.18 -5.15 -1.91
N GLY A 84 -3.52 -4.10 -2.36
CA GLY A 84 -2.43 -3.50 -1.64
C GLY A 84 -2.75 -2.10 -1.15
N VAL A 85 -2.08 -1.69 -0.10
CA VAL A 85 -2.16 -0.34 0.43
C VAL A 85 -0.75 0.23 0.53
N LEU A 86 -0.57 1.46 0.06
CA LEU A 86 0.65 2.22 0.33
C LEU A 86 0.35 3.22 1.43
N LEU A 87 0.98 3.04 2.59
CA LEU A 87 0.92 4.01 3.68
C LEU A 87 1.98 5.08 3.46
N THR A 88 1.54 6.33 3.38
CA THR A 88 2.44 7.46 3.20
C THR A 88 2.51 8.27 4.49
N ASP A 89 3.71 8.69 4.84
CA ASP A 89 3.91 9.47 6.08
C ASP A 89 3.72 10.97 5.87
N SER A 90 3.76 11.44 4.65
CA SER A 90 3.77 12.88 4.35
C SER A 90 2.65 13.31 3.41
N GLY A 91 1.57 12.54 3.32
CA GLY A 91 0.46 12.87 2.45
C GLY A 91 0.65 12.34 1.04
N MET A 92 0.17 13.10 0.05
CA MET A 92 0.23 12.65 -1.34
C MET A 92 1.66 12.53 -1.85
N PRO A 93 2.00 11.49 -2.63
CA PRO A 93 3.35 11.30 -3.13
C PRO A 93 3.78 12.44 -4.08
N ALA A 94 5.04 12.83 -3.95
CA ALA A 94 5.66 13.75 -4.89
C ALA A 94 6.13 13.00 -6.15
N VAL A 95 6.44 13.74 -7.21
CA VAL A 95 6.78 13.17 -8.52
C VAL A 95 7.96 12.20 -8.48
N ALA A 96 8.91 12.44 -7.59
CA ALA A 96 10.16 11.66 -7.53
C ALA A 96 10.17 10.57 -6.45
N ASP A 97 9.10 10.43 -5.67
CA ASP A 97 9.10 9.47 -4.58
C ASP A 97 8.65 8.07 -5.02
N PRO A 98 8.84 7.03 -4.15
CA PRO A 98 8.45 5.66 -4.49
C PRO A 98 6.98 5.48 -4.81
N GLY A 99 6.11 6.22 -4.12
CA GLY A 99 4.68 6.14 -4.36
C GLY A 99 4.28 6.58 -5.75
N SER A 100 4.91 7.64 -6.24
CA SER A 100 4.67 8.14 -7.59
C SER A 100 5.12 7.14 -8.65
N LYS A 101 6.26 6.50 -8.46
CA LYS A 101 6.75 5.44 -9.35
C LYS A 101 5.82 4.23 -9.36
N LEU A 102 5.32 3.86 -8.20
CA LEU A 102 4.36 2.76 -8.07
C LEU A 102 3.06 3.07 -8.81
N MET A 103 2.52 4.28 -8.64
CA MET A 103 1.29 4.68 -9.32
C MET A 103 1.45 4.68 -10.83
N ARG A 104 2.59 5.15 -11.33
CA ARG A 104 2.87 5.12 -12.76
C ARG A 104 2.93 3.69 -13.28
N ALA A 105 3.59 2.79 -12.57
CA ALA A 105 3.67 1.40 -12.94
C ALA A 105 2.29 0.73 -12.95
N CYS A 106 1.46 1.01 -11.95
CA CYS A 106 0.09 0.51 -11.91
C CYS A 106 -0.71 1.01 -13.11
N HIS A 107 -0.57 2.27 -13.46
CA HIS A 107 -1.25 2.85 -14.62
C HIS A 107 -0.81 2.16 -15.92
N GLU A 108 0.49 1.95 -16.10
CA GLU A 108 1.05 1.28 -17.29
C GLU A 108 0.55 -0.16 -17.42
N HIS A 109 0.34 -0.83 -16.30
CA HIS A 109 -0.15 -2.22 -16.26
C HIS A 109 -1.67 -2.32 -16.09
N ARG A 110 -2.40 -1.20 -16.16
CA ARG A 110 -3.86 -1.13 -16.04
C ARG A 110 -4.38 -1.69 -14.73
N ILE A 111 -3.67 -1.44 -13.65
CA ILE A 111 -4.07 -1.82 -12.31
C ILE A 111 -4.77 -0.62 -11.65
N PRO A 112 -5.98 -0.79 -11.09
CA PRO A 112 -6.69 0.31 -10.43
C PRO A 112 -5.95 0.85 -9.21
N VAL A 113 -6.01 2.14 -9.04
CA VAL A 113 -5.42 2.83 -7.89
C VAL A 113 -6.50 3.57 -7.10
#